data_fa6679382649b63b6e4f7476aab6719f
#
_entry.id   fa6679382649b63b6e4f7476aab6719f
#
_cell.length_a   1.000
_cell.length_b   1.000
_cell.length_c   1.000
_cell.angle_alpha   90.00
_cell.angle_beta   90.00
_cell.angle_gamma   90.00
#
_symmetry.space_group_name_H-M   'P 1'
#
loop_
_entity.id
_entity.type
_entity.pdbx_description
1 polymer ?
#
loop_
_entity_poly.entity_id
_entity_poly.type
_entity_poly.pdbx_seq_one_letter_code
_entity_poly.pdbx_strand_id
1 'polypeptide(L)'
;MMSKPCATSNLAITHLAAASSDNNSFYTAHVDNKLARILIIDLHTYNTTANNFTTEFPRPVQTHEFVLPKGCKTGTVARLIANGSDALTGITFDGKSYAYELDMGKGVKMANVTQGECVSVDRKGGFKVDVPWSSAAIVSLKC
;
A
#
# COMPACT_ATOMS: atom_id res chain seq x y z
N MET A 1 32.26 26.10 9.84
CA MET A 1 31.20 25.12 10.17
C MET A 1 31.06 24.20 8.96
N MET A 2 31.64 23.01 8.99
CA MET A 2 31.54 22.05 7.87
C MET A 2 30.17 21.38 7.91
N SER A 3 29.35 21.60 6.88
CA SER A 3 28.11 20.86 6.67
C SER A 3 28.44 19.38 6.44
N LYS A 4 27.95 18.52 7.32
CA LYS A 4 28.02 17.07 7.14
C LYS A 4 27.37 16.73 5.79
N PRO A 5 28.05 15.99 4.88
CA PRO A 5 27.40 15.58 3.64
C PRO A 5 26.18 14.73 4.01
N CYS A 6 25.03 15.05 3.41
CA CYS A 6 23.84 14.24 3.51
C CYS A 6 24.19 12.84 2.95
N ALA A 7 24.15 11.82 3.81
CA ALA A 7 24.43 10.46 3.37
C ALA A 7 23.35 10.09 2.33
N THR A 8 23.76 9.93 1.07
CA THR A 8 22.87 9.45 0.00
C THR A 8 22.64 7.97 0.24
N SER A 9 21.46 7.61 0.78
CA SER A 9 21.03 6.23 0.88
C SER A 9 20.80 5.65 -0.52
N ASN A 10 21.32 4.46 -0.77
CA ASN A 10 21.16 3.77 -2.05
C ASN A 10 19.76 3.11 -2.06
N LEU A 11 18.85 3.64 -2.88
CA LEU A 11 17.50 3.08 -3.08
C LEU A 11 17.49 2.20 -4.32
N ALA A 12 17.14 0.93 -4.17
CA ALA A 12 16.89 0.00 -5.27
C ALA A 12 15.45 -0.49 -5.24
N ILE A 13 14.76 -0.45 -6.38
CA ILE A 13 13.40 -0.96 -6.55
C ILE A 13 13.44 -2.13 -7.53
N THR A 14 12.79 -3.25 -7.13
CA THR A 14 12.75 -4.47 -7.94
C THR A 14 11.31 -4.91 -8.12
N HIS A 15 10.90 -5.19 -9.36
CA HIS A 15 9.63 -5.84 -9.68
C HIS A 15 9.75 -7.34 -9.44
N LEU A 16 8.81 -7.92 -8.69
CA LEU A 16 8.74 -9.35 -8.41
C LEU A 16 7.89 -10.06 -9.48
N ALA A 17 8.42 -10.19 -10.69
CA ALA A 17 7.70 -10.75 -11.84
C ALA A 17 7.15 -12.16 -11.56
N ALA A 18 7.87 -13.01 -10.83
CA ALA A 18 7.45 -14.38 -10.51
C ALA A 18 6.23 -14.43 -9.56
N ALA A 19 6.00 -13.38 -8.78
CA ALA A 19 4.85 -13.29 -7.87
C ALA A 19 3.70 -12.48 -8.50
N SER A 20 3.97 -11.72 -9.57
CA SER A 20 2.99 -10.88 -10.25
C SER A 20 2.15 -11.68 -11.24
N SER A 21 0.94 -11.18 -11.51
CA SER A 21 0.01 -11.71 -12.52
C SER A 21 -0.57 -10.55 -13.33
N ASP A 22 -1.48 -10.84 -14.26
CA ASP A 22 -2.15 -9.81 -15.06
C ASP A 22 -2.90 -8.77 -14.21
N ASN A 23 -3.37 -9.20 -13.02
CA ASN A 23 -4.16 -8.36 -12.13
C ASN A 23 -3.45 -7.97 -10.82
N ASN A 24 -2.24 -8.48 -10.57
CA ASN A 24 -1.49 -8.16 -9.36
C ASN A 24 -0.03 -7.85 -9.70
N SER A 25 0.49 -6.76 -9.15
CA SER A 25 1.89 -6.39 -9.29
C SER A 25 2.54 -6.19 -7.93
N PHE A 26 3.73 -6.75 -7.77
CA PHE A 26 4.50 -6.68 -6.53
C PHE A 26 5.88 -6.06 -6.79
N TYR A 27 6.26 -5.14 -5.91
CA TYR A 27 7.56 -4.50 -5.94
C TYR A 27 8.19 -4.51 -4.56
N THR A 28 9.50 -4.62 -4.51
CA THR A 28 10.28 -4.42 -3.29
C THR A 28 11.18 -3.20 -3.42
N ALA A 29 11.33 -2.47 -2.34
CA ALA A 29 12.28 -1.37 -2.23
C ALA A 29 13.32 -1.70 -1.15
N HIS A 30 14.59 -1.60 -1.53
CA HIS A 30 15.73 -1.83 -0.67
C HIS A 30 16.45 -0.50 -0.44
N VAL A 31 16.80 -0.24 0.81
CA VAL A 31 17.64 0.90 1.21
C VAL A 31 18.94 0.33 1.76
N ASP A 32 20.06 0.71 1.17
CA ASP A 32 21.38 0.19 1.53
C ASP A 32 21.43 -1.35 1.58
N ASN A 33 20.87 -1.98 0.51
CA ASN A 33 20.73 -3.43 0.35
C ASN A 33 19.84 -4.14 1.40
N LYS A 34 19.09 -3.41 2.23
CA LYS A 34 18.13 -3.98 3.16
C LYS A 34 16.72 -3.77 2.66
N LEU A 35 15.90 -4.81 2.71
CA LEU A 35 14.48 -4.72 2.38
C LEU A 35 13.79 -3.73 3.33
N ALA A 36 13.24 -2.65 2.77
CA ALA A 36 12.60 -1.58 3.51
C ALA A 36 11.09 -1.52 3.28
N ARG A 37 10.64 -1.80 2.05
CA ARG A 37 9.22 -1.71 1.69
C ARG A 37 8.82 -2.80 0.70
N ILE A 38 7.54 -3.17 0.78
CA ILE A 38 6.86 -4.01 -0.23
C ILE A 38 5.67 -3.19 -0.72
N LEU A 39 5.52 -3.07 -2.04
CA LEU A 39 4.35 -2.48 -2.70
C LEU A 39 3.54 -3.60 -3.34
N ILE A 40 2.24 -3.60 -3.06
CA ILE A 40 1.24 -4.52 -3.60
C ILE A 40 0.23 -3.67 -4.35
N ILE A 41 -0.02 -3.98 -5.62
CA ILE A 41 -1.02 -3.31 -6.44
C ILE A 41 -2.02 -4.36 -6.93
N ASP A 42 -3.28 -4.19 -6.61
CA ASP A 42 -4.38 -5.01 -7.10
C ASP A 42 -5.13 -4.24 -8.19
N LEU A 43 -5.05 -4.74 -9.43
CA LEU A 43 -5.63 -4.15 -10.64
C LEU A 43 -6.97 -4.77 -11.02
N HIS A 44 -7.52 -5.71 -10.22
CA HIS A 44 -8.87 -6.21 -10.47
C HIS A 44 -9.86 -5.06 -10.43
N THR A 45 -10.66 -4.95 -11.47
CA THR A 45 -11.65 -3.87 -11.57
C THR A 45 -12.80 -4.09 -10.60
N TYR A 46 -13.08 -3.09 -9.78
CA TYR A 46 -14.27 -3.01 -8.95
C TYR A 46 -14.96 -1.67 -9.19
N ASN A 47 -16.09 -1.69 -9.89
CA ASN A 47 -16.85 -0.49 -10.25
C ASN A 47 -18.07 -0.35 -9.35
N THR A 48 -18.18 0.79 -8.67
CA THR A 48 -19.33 1.11 -7.82
C THR A 48 -20.53 1.61 -8.63
N THR A 49 -20.31 2.09 -9.86
CA THR A 49 -21.35 2.60 -10.76
C THR A 49 -21.94 1.54 -11.67
N ALA A 50 -21.33 0.36 -11.77
CA ALA A 50 -21.93 -0.78 -12.42
C ALA A 50 -23.25 -1.13 -11.72
N ASN A 51 -24.33 -1.36 -12.43
CA ASN A 51 -25.68 -1.62 -11.89
C ASN A 51 -26.39 -0.42 -11.23
N ASN A 52 -26.30 0.78 -11.85
CA ASN A 52 -27.05 1.97 -11.38
C ASN A 52 -26.76 2.36 -9.91
N PHE A 53 -25.49 2.33 -9.50
CA PHE A 53 -25.05 2.67 -8.15
C PHE A 53 -25.55 1.74 -7.01
N THR A 54 -26.06 0.57 -7.34
CA THR A 54 -26.40 -0.44 -6.33
C THR A 54 -25.17 -1.30 -6.06
N THR A 55 -24.56 -1.11 -4.90
CA THR A 55 -23.49 -1.98 -4.38
C THR A 55 -24.09 -3.27 -3.83
N GLU A 56 -24.63 -4.12 -4.68
CA GLU A 56 -25.20 -5.40 -4.24
C GLU A 56 -24.12 -6.42 -3.82
N PHE A 57 -22.89 -6.19 -4.22
CA PHE A 57 -21.78 -7.10 -3.92
C PHE A 57 -20.71 -6.40 -3.08
N PRO A 58 -20.30 -6.99 -1.95
CA PRO A 58 -19.18 -6.48 -1.18
C PRO A 58 -17.92 -6.52 -2.05
N ARG A 59 -17.07 -5.49 -1.91
CA ARG A 59 -15.80 -5.40 -2.63
C ARG A 59 -14.93 -6.61 -2.28
N PRO A 60 -14.48 -7.41 -3.26
CA PRO A 60 -13.60 -8.53 -3.00
C PRO A 60 -12.27 -8.06 -2.41
N VAL A 61 -11.71 -8.89 -1.52
CA VAL A 61 -10.43 -8.65 -0.88
C VAL A 61 -9.52 -9.84 -1.15
N GLN A 62 -8.30 -9.59 -1.55
CA GLN A 62 -7.29 -10.61 -1.76
C GLN A 62 -6.26 -10.58 -0.63
N THR A 63 -6.05 -11.72 0.02
CA THR A 63 -5.03 -11.86 1.06
C THR A 63 -3.71 -12.29 0.42
N HIS A 64 -2.65 -11.52 0.65
CA HIS A 64 -1.29 -11.83 0.21
C HIS A 64 -0.44 -12.25 1.40
N GLU A 65 0.27 -13.37 1.24
CA GLU A 65 1.16 -13.92 2.27
C GLU A 65 2.61 -13.70 1.85
N PHE A 66 3.43 -13.24 2.79
CA PHE A 66 4.86 -12.98 2.57
C PHE A 66 5.69 -13.66 3.66
N VAL A 67 6.89 -14.07 3.27
CA VAL A 67 7.92 -14.51 4.20
C VAL A 67 9.10 -13.56 4.10
N LEU A 68 9.43 -12.91 5.19
CA LEU A 68 10.47 -11.88 5.27
C LEU A 68 11.83 -12.49 5.65
N PRO A 69 12.92 -11.82 5.29
CA PRO A 69 14.25 -12.12 5.83
C PRO A 69 14.27 -12.08 7.36
N LYS A 70 15.16 -12.86 7.97
CA LYS A 70 15.36 -12.85 9.42
C LYS A 70 15.68 -11.43 9.92
N GLY A 71 15.05 -11.04 11.04
CA GLY A 71 15.27 -9.76 11.69
C GLY A 71 14.09 -8.79 11.63
N CYS A 72 13.20 -8.93 10.64
CA CYS A 72 11.99 -8.12 10.55
C CYS A 72 10.94 -8.62 11.56
N LYS A 73 10.38 -7.70 12.35
CA LYS A 73 9.42 -8.05 13.41
C LYS A 73 8.05 -7.42 13.22
N THR A 74 8.00 -6.24 12.66
CA THR A 74 6.77 -5.46 12.47
C THR A 74 6.84 -4.67 11.18
N GLY A 75 5.69 -4.23 10.71
CA GLY A 75 5.56 -3.31 9.60
C GLY A 75 4.35 -2.40 9.79
N THR A 76 4.32 -1.32 9.03
CA THR A 76 3.15 -0.44 8.90
C THR A 76 2.64 -0.50 7.47
N VAL A 77 1.31 -0.51 7.31
CA VAL A 77 0.66 -0.54 6.00
C VAL A 77 0.05 0.83 5.72
N ALA A 78 0.46 1.43 4.62
CA ALA A 78 -0.18 2.60 4.04
C ALA A 78 -0.99 2.16 2.83
N ARG A 79 -2.28 2.52 2.76
CA ARG A 79 -3.20 2.09 1.71
C ARG A 79 -3.57 3.22 0.77
N LEU A 80 -3.49 2.97 -0.54
CA LEU A 80 -4.13 3.78 -1.56
C LEU A 80 -5.49 3.15 -1.84
N ILE A 81 -6.55 3.82 -1.49
CA ILE A 81 -7.91 3.30 -1.61
C ILE A 81 -8.88 4.39 -2.09
N ALA A 82 -9.85 3.97 -2.90
CA ALA A 82 -11.00 4.73 -3.34
C ALA A 82 -12.24 3.84 -3.27
N ASN A 83 -13.43 4.33 -3.54
CA ASN A 83 -14.65 3.52 -3.54
C ASN A 83 -14.66 2.45 -4.63
N GLY A 84 -13.97 2.69 -5.73
CA GLY A 84 -13.83 1.75 -6.86
C GLY A 84 -12.85 2.28 -7.88
N SER A 85 -12.66 1.54 -8.98
CA SER A 85 -11.81 1.94 -10.11
C SER A 85 -12.40 3.12 -10.91
N ASP A 86 -13.69 3.35 -10.78
CA ASP A 86 -14.46 4.45 -11.38
C ASP A 86 -14.63 5.66 -10.45
N ALA A 87 -13.98 5.68 -9.29
CA ALA A 87 -14.09 6.76 -8.33
C ALA A 87 -13.38 8.03 -8.82
N LEU A 88 -14.12 9.13 -8.90
CA LEU A 88 -13.59 10.46 -9.23
C LEU A 88 -13.19 11.26 -7.98
N THR A 89 -13.70 10.88 -6.82
CA THR A 89 -13.47 11.54 -5.53
C THR A 89 -13.28 10.50 -4.43
N GLY A 90 -12.93 10.96 -3.22
CA GLY A 90 -12.77 10.07 -2.07
C GLY A 90 -11.52 9.19 -2.13
N ILE A 91 -10.55 9.52 -2.99
CA ILE A 91 -9.27 8.82 -3.08
C ILE A 91 -8.42 9.22 -1.87
N THR A 92 -7.92 8.23 -1.16
CA THR A 92 -7.08 8.44 0.02
C THR A 92 -5.78 7.64 -0.06
N PHE A 93 -4.71 8.20 0.48
CA PHE A 93 -3.47 7.50 0.76
C PHE A 93 -3.14 7.61 2.25
N ASP A 94 -3.00 6.46 2.92
CA ASP A 94 -2.78 6.35 4.37
C ASP A 94 -3.75 7.23 5.18
N GLY A 95 -5.05 7.15 4.84
CA GLY A 95 -6.11 7.86 5.52
C GLY A 95 -6.18 9.37 5.25
N LYS A 96 -5.40 9.89 4.31
CA LYS A 96 -5.41 11.30 3.90
C LYS A 96 -5.86 11.44 2.46
N SER A 97 -6.70 12.42 2.20
CA SER A 97 -7.00 12.88 0.84
C SER A 97 -6.12 14.06 0.46
N TYR A 98 -5.69 14.09 -0.79
CA TYR A 98 -4.90 15.18 -1.37
C TYR A 98 -5.71 15.91 -2.46
N ALA A 99 -7.03 15.81 -2.39
CA ALA A 99 -7.93 16.48 -3.31
C ALA A 99 -7.78 18.00 -3.18
N TYR A 100 -7.65 18.68 -4.31
CA TYR A 100 -7.37 20.12 -4.35
C TYR A 100 -8.46 20.95 -3.65
N GLU A 101 -9.72 20.54 -3.78
CA GLU A 101 -10.88 21.20 -3.18
C GLU A 101 -10.93 21.15 -1.65
N LEU A 102 -10.17 20.26 -1.02
CA LEU A 102 -10.16 20.15 0.44
C LEU A 102 -9.18 21.14 1.09
N ASP A 103 -7.94 21.17 0.62
CA ASP A 103 -6.90 22.09 1.11
C ASP A 103 -5.78 22.25 0.06
N MET A 104 -6.11 22.68 -1.14
CA MET A 104 -5.16 23.00 -2.22
C MET A 104 -4.10 21.90 -2.45
N GLY A 105 -4.50 20.62 -2.34
CA GLY A 105 -3.62 19.46 -2.53
C GLY A 105 -2.77 19.08 -1.32
N LYS A 106 -2.94 19.73 -0.18
CA LYS A 106 -2.32 19.27 1.07
C LYS A 106 -3.07 18.07 1.64
N GLY A 107 -2.36 17.21 2.38
CA GLY A 107 -2.95 16.02 2.96
C GLY A 107 -3.95 16.32 4.08
N VAL A 108 -5.24 16.14 3.83
CA VAL A 108 -6.32 16.28 4.81
C VAL A 108 -6.71 14.89 5.33
N LYS A 109 -6.68 14.72 6.66
CA LYS A 109 -7.10 13.46 7.29
C LYS A 109 -8.60 13.25 7.10
N MET A 110 -8.96 12.09 6.56
CA MET A 110 -10.35 11.72 6.33
C MET A 110 -10.92 10.98 7.53
N ALA A 111 -12.19 11.25 7.86
CA ALA A 111 -12.92 10.49 8.87
C ALA A 111 -13.18 9.05 8.38
N ASN A 112 -13.19 8.09 9.31
CA ASN A 112 -13.50 6.68 9.04
C ASN A 112 -12.54 5.96 8.08
N VAL A 113 -11.33 6.47 7.87
CA VAL A 113 -10.29 5.79 7.10
C VAL A 113 -9.11 5.45 8.01
N THR A 114 -8.69 4.20 8.00
CA THR A 114 -7.57 3.71 8.81
C THR A 114 -6.26 4.35 8.35
N GLN A 115 -5.45 4.79 9.30
CA GLN A 115 -4.13 5.34 9.09
C GLN A 115 -3.11 4.55 9.91
N GLY A 116 -1.96 4.26 9.32
CA GLY A 116 -0.84 3.63 10.03
C GLY A 116 -1.18 2.25 10.58
N GLU A 117 -1.88 1.41 9.80
CA GLU A 117 -2.17 0.04 10.17
C GLU A 117 -0.87 -0.74 10.44
N CYS A 118 -0.83 -1.47 11.56
CA CYS A 118 0.34 -2.28 11.92
C CYS A 118 0.12 -3.74 11.54
N VAL A 119 1.15 -4.37 10.97
CA VAL A 119 1.22 -5.81 10.76
C VAL A 119 2.26 -6.43 11.64
N SER A 120 1.94 -7.59 12.22
CA SER A 120 2.87 -8.40 13.02
C SER A 120 3.46 -9.49 12.17
N VAL A 121 4.76 -9.70 12.28
CA VAL A 121 5.48 -10.79 11.63
C VAL A 121 5.57 -11.95 12.62
N ASP A 122 5.20 -13.14 12.19
CA ASP A 122 5.27 -14.34 13.02
C ASP A 122 6.72 -14.80 13.26
N ARG A 123 6.90 -15.85 14.08
CA ARG A 123 8.24 -16.36 14.42
C ARG A 123 9.01 -16.96 13.23
N LYS A 124 8.31 -17.29 12.15
CA LYS A 124 8.89 -17.83 10.91
C LYS A 124 9.16 -16.74 9.86
N GLY A 125 8.84 -15.47 10.16
CA GLY A 125 8.94 -14.35 9.24
C GLY A 125 7.70 -14.15 8.37
N GLY A 126 6.62 -14.89 8.62
CA GLY A 126 5.38 -14.79 7.87
C GLY A 126 4.52 -13.61 8.28
N PHE A 127 3.87 -12.95 7.34
CA PHE A 127 2.82 -11.99 7.58
C PHE A 127 1.82 -11.97 6.41
N LYS A 128 0.63 -11.46 6.69
CA LYS A 128 -0.47 -11.37 5.72
C LYS A 128 -0.92 -9.93 5.57
N VAL A 129 -1.29 -9.56 4.35
CA VAL A 129 -1.88 -8.26 4.03
C VAL A 129 -3.09 -8.48 3.14
N ASP A 130 -4.22 -7.96 3.57
CA ASP A 130 -5.46 -7.96 2.79
C ASP A 130 -5.48 -6.71 1.90
N VAL A 131 -5.67 -6.89 0.60
CA VAL A 131 -5.73 -5.81 -0.38
C VAL A 131 -7.06 -5.91 -1.12
N PRO A 132 -7.95 -4.92 -0.99
CA PRO A 132 -9.18 -4.86 -1.76
C PRO A 132 -8.89 -4.67 -3.25
N TRP A 133 -9.74 -5.21 -4.11
CA TRP A 133 -9.66 -4.96 -5.55
C TRP A 133 -9.62 -3.47 -5.88
N SER A 134 -8.96 -3.07 -6.95
CA SER A 134 -8.74 -1.66 -7.35
C SER A 134 -8.09 -0.82 -6.25
N SER A 135 -7.09 -1.36 -5.56
CA SER A 135 -6.36 -0.64 -4.53
C SER A 135 -4.88 -1.03 -4.50
N ALA A 136 -4.11 -0.33 -3.68
CA ALA A 136 -2.72 -0.67 -3.44
C ALA A 136 -2.36 -0.52 -1.96
N ALA A 137 -1.33 -1.25 -1.54
CA ALA A 137 -0.79 -1.18 -0.20
C ALA A 137 0.74 -1.09 -0.23
N ILE A 138 1.31 -0.20 0.59
CA ILE A 138 2.74 -0.12 0.85
C ILE A 138 2.98 -0.61 2.27
N VAL A 139 3.73 -1.69 2.40
CA VAL A 139 4.18 -2.20 3.68
C VAL A 139 5.58 -1.68 3.96
N SER A 140 5.73 -0.83 4.97
CA SER A 140 7.03 -0.35 5.44
C SER A 140 7.51 -1.22 6.60
N LEU A 141 8.66 -1.87 6.43
CA LEU A 141 9.19 -2.86 7.35
C LEU A 141 10.15 -2.25 8.37
N LYS A 142 10.12 -2.81 9.58
CA LYS A 142 11.10 -2.55 10.64
C LYS A 142 11.92 -3.82 10.84
N CYS A 143 13.04 -3.84 10.23
CA CYS A 143 14.01 -4.95 10.29
C CYS A 143 15.20 -4.62 11.18
#